data_8e1a4199ce2a7d657a5fa1539c7722b9
#
_entry.id   8e1a4199ce2a7d657a5fa1539c7722b9
#
_cell.length_a   1.000
_cell.length_b   1.000
_cell.length_c   1.000
_cell.angle_alpha   90.00
_cell.angle_beta   90.00
_cell.angle_gamma   90.00
#
_symmetry.space_group_name_H-M   'P 1'
#
loop_
_entity.id
_entity.type
_entity.pdbx_description
1 polymer ?
#
loop_
_entity_poly.entity_id
_entity_poly.type
_entity_poly.pdbx_seq_one_letter_code
_entity_poly.pdbx_strand_id
1 'polypeptide(L)'
;YMHLGLTSSDVLDTTLAIQLKESARLIIKELVSFRDAVKEQAFLHKNLPTIGRSHGIHAEPLTFGLKLAVWYEETCRNLERLKRAKDRVAYGQISGAVGTFSNVDPSIEEYVCKKLGLKPAPVSTQIVQRDRHAEFFTTLAIVAGSIDKFATEIRHLQRTEVLEAEEFFSRGQKG
;
A
#
# COMPACT_ATOMS: atom_id res chain seq x y z
N TYR A 1 23.55 -30.94 0.45
CA TYR A 1 23.14 -30.45 -0.87
C TYR A 1 22.20 -29.25 -0.82
N MET A 2 22.17 -28.50 0.28
CA MET A 2 21.53 -27.18 0.30
C MET A 2 22.27 -26.26 -0.66
N HIS A 3 21.55 -25.46 -1.44
CA HIS A 3 22.09 -24.51 -2.41
C HIS A 3 22.67 -25.13 -3.70
N LEU A 4 22.48 -26.44 -3.96
CA LEU A 4 22.97 -27.06 -5.19
C LEU A 4 22.31 -26.45 -6.41
N GLY A 5 23.10 -25.94 -7.38
CA GLY A 5 22.63 -25.31 -8.62
C GLY A 5 22.02 -23.91 -8.47
N LEU A 6 21.86 -23.40 -7.24
CA LEU A 6 21.28 -22.08 -6.98
C LEU A 6 22.33 -20.96 -6.99
N THR A 7 21.85 -19.74 -7.20
CA THR A 7 22.58 -18.51 -6.86
C THR A 7 21.98 -17.88 -5.59
N SER A 8 22.72 -16.97 -4.95
CA SER A 8 22.25 -16.27 -3.74
C SER A 8 20.91 -15.55 -3.98
N SER A 9 20.74 -14.92 -5.13
CA SER A 9 19.51 -14.18 -5.46
C SER A 9 18.30 -15.09 -5.71
N ASP A 10 18.46 -16.35 -6.06
CA ASP A 10 17.34 -17.31 -6.10
C ASP A 10 16.68 -17.42 -4.73
N VAL A 11 17.45 -17.38 -3.66
CA VAL A 11 16.95 -17.40 -2.28
C VAL A 11 16.53 -16.00 -1.83
N LEU A 12 17.38 -14.99 -2.01
CA LEU A 12 17.14 -13.64 -1.49
C LEU A 12 15.96 -12.96 -2.16
N ASP A 13 15.89 -12.98 -3.49
CA ASP A 13 14.82 -12.30 -4.22
C ASP A 13 13.47 -13.01 -4.06
N THR A 14 13.48 -14.34 -4.04
CA THR A 14 12.27 -15.13 -3.78
C THR A 14 11.77 -14.92 -2.35
N THR A 15 12.67 -14.82 -1.36
CA THR A 15 12.30 -14.48 0.02
C THR A 15 11.75 -13.06 0.12
N LEU A 16 12.40 -12.09 -0.53
CA LEU A 16 11.92 -10.71 -0.57
C LEU A 16 10.52 -10.61 -1.18
N ALA A 17 10.26 -11.36 -2.27
CA ALA A 17 8.92 -11.39 -2.89
C ALA A 17 7.84 -11.88 -1.92
N ILE A 18 8.13 -12.90 -1.09
CA ILE A 18 7.21 -13.37 -0.04
C ILE A 18 6.97 -12.26 0.99
N GLN A 19 8.05 -11.64 1.49
CA GLN A 19 7.97 -10.59 2.49
C GLN A 19 7.16 -9.38 2.00
N LEU A 20 7.42 -8.92 0.79
CA LEU A 20 6.69 -7.79 0.19
C LEU A 20 5.22 -8.13 -0.05
N LYS A 21 4.92 -9.33 -0.53
CA LYS A 21 3.54 -9.80 -0.71
C LYS A 21 2.76 -9.85 0.61
N GLU A 22 3.37 -10.39 1.67
CA GLU A 22 2.73 -10.47 2.99
C GLU A 22 2.59 -9.08 3.64
N SER A 23 3.61 -8.23 3.52
CA SER A 23 3.53 -6.83 3.98
C SER A 23 2.40 -6.07 3.26
N ALA A 24 2.30 -6.23 1.94
CA ALA A 24 1.19 -5.65 1.18
C ALA A 24 -0.18 -6.14 1.65
N ARG A 25 -0.30 -7.43 2.01
CA ARG A 25 -1.55 -8.00 2.53
C ARG A 25 -1.99 -7.32 3.82
N LEU A 26 -1.04 -7.08 4.73
CA LEU A 26 -1.30 -6.37 5.99
C LEU A 26 -1.74 -4.92 5.73
N ILE A 27 -1.00 -4.20 4.89
CA ILE A 27 -1.33 -2.80 4.56
C ILE A 27 -2.69 -2.70 3.85
N ILE A 28 -3.01 -3.62 2.92
CA ILE A 28 -4.32 -3.66 2.26
C ILE A 28 -5.44 -3.86 3.28
N LYS A 29 -5.26 -4.74 4.27
CA LYS A 29 -6.24 -4.96 5.32
C LYS A 29 -6.53 -3.67 6.09
N GLU A 30 -5.50 -2.97 6.53
CA GLU A 30 -5.65 -1.73 7.28
C GLU A 30 -6.23 -0.58 6.43
N LEU A 31 -5.84 -0.48 5.14
CA LEU A 31 -6.44 0.48 4.21
C LEU A 31 -7.93 0.20 3.94
N VAL A 32 -8.35 -1.07 3.92
CA VAL A 32 -9.78 -1.43 3.83
C VAL A 32 -10.52 -0.94 5.07
N SER A 33 -9.98 -1.19 6.26
CA SER A 33 -10.59 -0.70 7.52
C SER A 33 -10.67 0.82 7.55
N PHE A 34 -9.61 1.51 7.13
CA PHE A 34 -9.59 2.96 7.02
C PHE A 34 -10.62 3.49 6.02
N ARG A 35 -10.68 2.91 4.81
CA ARG A 35 -11.69 3.24 3.80
C ARG A 35 -13.11 3.13 4.35
N ASP A 36 -13.40 2.05 5.05
CA ASP A 36 -14.75 1.78 5.56
C ASP A 36 -15.11 2.74 6.69
N ALA A 37 -14.17 3.08 7.57
CA ALA A 37 -14.34 4.11 8.59
C ALA A 37 -14.59 5.50 7.96
N VAL A 38 -13.81 5.88 6.95
CA VAL A 38 -14.02 7.16 6.22
C VAL A 38 -15.40 7.18 5.53
N LYS A 39 -15.83 6.05 4.96
CA LYS A 39 -17.16 5.92 4.36
C LYS A 39 -18.26 6.15 5.39
N GLU A 40 -18.16 5.50 6.55
CA GLU A 40 -19.13 5.65 7.64
C GLU A 40 -19.23 7.12 8.08
N GLN A 41 -18.09 7.76 8.31
CA GLN A 41 -18.04 9.17 8.71
C GLN A 41 -18.57 10.10 7.60
N ALA A 42 -18.32 9.80 6.32
CA ALA A 42 -18.85 10.57 5.21
C ALA A 42 -20.38 10.54 5.19
N PHE A 43 -21.00 9.40 5.43
CA PHE A 43 -22.46 9.28 5.52
C PHE A 43 -23.03 9.92 6.78
N LEU A 44 -22.37 9.76 7.92
CA LEU A 44 -22.79 10.37 9.19
C LEU A 44 -22.84 11.90 9.08
N HIS A 45 -21.86 12.48 8.42
CA HIS A 45 -21.71 13.93 8.29
C HIS A 45 -22.15 14.50 6.93
N LYS A 46 -22.94 13.75 6.15
CA LYS A 46 -23.36 14.15 4.79
C LYS A 46 -24.13 15.46 4.75
N ASN A 47 -24.81 15.81 5.83
CA ASN A 47 -25.62 17.03 5.95
C ASN A 47 -25.00 18.09 6.90
N LEU A 48 -23.80 17.81 7.47
CA LEU A 48 -23.12 18.76 8.34
C LEU A 48 -22.44 19.84 7.50
N PRO A 49 -22.93 21.10 7.56
CA PRO A 49 -22.34 22.18 6.78
C PRO A 49 -20.96 22.54 7.30
N THR A 50 -20.05 22.82 6.41
CA THR A 50 -18.72 23.38 6.68
C THR A 50 -18.32 24.34 5.58
N ILE A 51 -17.25 25.09 5.77
CA ILE A 51 -16.72 26.00 4.76
C ILE A 51 -15.60 25.34 3.93
N GLY A 52 -15.72 25.41 2.61
CA GLY A 52 -14.62 25.13 1.71
C GLY A 52 -13.57 26.23 1.78
N ARG A 53 -12.28 25.85 1.76
CA ARG A 53 -11.16 26.79 1.73
C ARG A 53 -10.32 26.56 0.49
N SER A 54 -9.92 27.68 -0.13
CA SER A 54 -8.95 27.74 -1.22
C SER A 54 -7.88 28.73 -0.83
N HIS A 55 -6.61 28.36 -0.92
CA HIS A 55 -5.49 29.19 -0.46
C HIS A 55 -5.55 29.58 1.03
N GLY A 56 -6.19 28.75 1.88
CA GLY A 56 -6.44 29.04 3.28
C GLY A 56 -7.56 30.07 3.55
N ILE A 57 -8.26 30.52 2.52
CA ILE A 57 -9.32 31.56 2.56
C ILE A 57 -10.68 30.85 2.40
N HIS A 58 -11.71 31.36 3.08
CA HIS A 58 -13.08 30.89 2.91
C HIS A 58 -13.54 31.07 1.46
N ALA A 59 -14.04 29.98 0.88
CA ALA A 59 -14.60 29.94 -0.46
C ALA A 59 -16.12 29.64 -0.37
N GLU A 60 -16.53 28.46 -0.81
CA GLU A 60 -17.95 28.12 -0.88
C GLU A 60 -18.33 27.11 0.24
N PRO A 61 -19.60 27.15 0.72
CA PRO A 61 -20.12 26.14 1.62
C PRO A 61 -20.12 24.76 0.98
N LEU A 62 -19.78 23.75 1.78
CA LEU A 62 -19.93 22.33 1.44
C LEU A 62 -20.37 21.55 2.67
N THR A 63 -20.47 20.23 2.58
CA THR A 63 -20.67 19.40 3.77
C THR A 63 -19.38 18.69 4.17
N PHE A 64 -19.23 18.44 5.45
CA PHE A 64 -18.07 17.67 5.96
C PHE A 64 -18.05 16.27 5.36
N GLY A 65 -19.21 15.65 5.16
CA GLY A 65 -19.31 14.35 4.48
C GLY A 65 -18.77 14.38 3.03
N LEU A 66 -18.95 15.47 2.28
CA LEU A 66 -18.39 15.62 0.94
C LEU A 66 -16.86 15.70 0.98
N LYS A 67 -16.28 16.38 1.97
CA LYS A 67 -14.83 16.40 2.21
C LYS A 67 -14.29 14.98 2.41
N LEU A 68 -14.95 14.19 3.26
CA LEU A 68 -14.58 12.80 3.53
C LEU A 68 -14.81 11.87 2.32
N ALA A 69 -15.81 12.13 1.50
CA ALA A 69 -16.04 11.35 0.27
C ALA A 69 -14.87 11.44 -0.71
N VAL A 70 -14.18 12.59 -0.78
CA VAL A 70 -12.94 12.72 -1.57
C VAL A 70 -11.84 11.80 -1.05
N TRP A 71 -11.68 11.67 0.28
CA TRP A 71 -10.70 10.77 0.90
C TRP A 71 -11.05 9.30 0.67
N TYR A 72 -12.34 8.97 0.74
CA TYR A 72 -12.84 7.63 0.43
C TYR A 72 -12.45 7.21 -1.00
N GLU A 73 -12.75 8.04 -1.98
CA GLU A 73 -12.45 7.77 -3.39
C GLU A 73 -10.94 7.66 -3.66
N GLU A 74 -10.14 8.49 -3.01
CA GLU A 74 -8.67 8.42 -3.09
C GLU A 74 -8.15 7.12 -2.48
N THR A 75 -8.71 6.70 -1.35
CA THR A 75 -8.34 5.43 -0.70
C THR A 75 -8.75 4.23 -1.54
N CYS A 76 -9.88 4.27 -2.24
CA CYS A 76 -10.28 3.23 -3.20
C CYS A 76 -9.23 3.08 -4.32
N ARG A 77 -8.79 4.19 -4.93
CA ARG A 77 -7.73 4.16 -5.94
C ARG A 77 -6.39 3.64 -5.40
N ASN A 78 -6.05 3.98 -4.16
CA ASN A 78 -4.84 3.48 -3.50
C ASN A 78 -4.90 1.97 -3.24
N LEU A 79 -6.05 1.45 -2.85
CA LEU A 79 -6.28 0.01 -2.71
C LEU A 79 -6.10 -0.74 -4.03
N GLU A 80 -6.60 -0.20 -5.13
CA GLU A 80 -6.40 -0.80 -6.47
C GLU A 80 -4.93 -0.82 -6.87
N ARG A 81 -4.21 0.31 -6.67
CA ARG A 81 -2.77 0.41 -6.93
C ARG A 81 -1.99 -0.63 -6.12
N LEU A 82 -2.24 -0.69 -4.82
CA LEU A 82 -1.50 -1.59 -3.94
C LEU A 82 -1.80 -3.07 -4.21
N LYS A 83 -3.03 -3.43 -4.58
CA LYS A 83 -3.37 -4.78 -5.02
C LYS A 83 -2.58 -5.17 -6.27
N ARG A 84 -2.52 -4.28 -7.28
CA ARG A 84 -1.73 -4.51 -8.50
C ARG A 84 -0.23 -4.61 -8.20
N ALA A 85 0.31 -3.70 -7.39
CA ALA A 85 1.72 -3.72 -7.01
C ALA A 85 2.09 -4.99 -6.25
N LYS A 86 1.22 -5.48 -5.34
CA LYS A 86 1.38 -6.76 -4.65
C LYS A 86 1.49 -7.92 -5.64
N ASP A 87 0.63 -7.95 -6.65
CA ASP A 87 0.64 -9.03 -7.65
C ASP A 87 1.85 -8.93 -8.60
N ARG A 88 2.36 -7.71 -8.84
CA ARG A 88 3.56 -7.46 -9.64
C ARG A 88 4.85 -7.83 -8.93
N VAL A 89 4.90 -7.71 -7.61
CA VAL A 89 6.09 -8.05 -6.82
C VAL A 89 6.12 -9.53 -6.41
N ALA A 90 5.01 -10.27 -6.56
CA ALA A 90 4.87 -11.67 -6.15
C ALA A 90 5.47 -12.65 -7.17
N TYR A 91 6.74 -12.45 -7.53
CA TYR A 91 7.49 -13.31 -8.45
C TYR A 91 8.75 -13.82 -7.77
N GLY A 92 9.00 -15.14 -7.92
CA GLY A 92 10.22 -15.80 -7.49
C GLY A 92 11.04 -16.29 -8.67
N GLN A 93 12.26 -16.70 -8.40
CA GLN A 93 13.15 -17.36 -9.36
C GLN A 93 13.95 -18.46 -8.68
N ILE A 94 14.21 -19.54 -9.41
CA ILE A 94 15.19 -20.60 -9.08
C ILE A 94 15.85 -21.00 -10.39
N SER A 95 16.64 -20.10 -10.96
CA SER A 95 17.15 -20.21 -12.34
C SER A 95 18.67 -20.19 -12.44
N GLY A 96 19.38 -20.12 -11.30
CA GLY A 96 20.82 -20.15 -11.23
C GLY A 96 21.50 -18.82 -11.51
N ALA A 97 22.82 -18.84 -11.67
CA ALA A 97 23.69 -17.67 -11.65
C ALA A 97 23.39 -16.60 -12.69
N VAL A 98 22.76 -16.95 -13.80
CA VAL A 98 22.47 -16.01 -14.91
C VAL A 98 21.08 -16.21 -15.51
N GLY A 99 20.21 -17.00 -14.87
CA GLY A 99 18.84 -17.22 -15.32
C GLY A 99 18.69 -18.24 -16.45
N THR A 100 19.69 -19.08 -16.69
CA THR A 100 19.73 -20.05 -17.81
C THR A 100 19.36 -21.47 -17.44
N PHE A 101 19.08 -21.75 -16.16
CA PHE A 101 18.75 -23.09 -15.65
C PHE A 101 19.86 -24.15 -15.91
N SER A 102 21.13 -23.72 -16.03
CA SER A 102 22.24 -24.61 -16.38
C SER A 102 22.42 -25.78 -15.43
N ASN A 103 22.04 -25.63 -14.15
CA ASN A 103 22.25 -26.63 -13.10
C ASN A 103 20.96 -26.98 -12.34
N VAL A 104 19.80 -26.44 -12.75
CA VAL A 104 18.52 -26.65 -12.09
C VAL A 104 17.44 -26.84 -13.16
N ASP A 105 16.62 -27.87 -13.02
CA ASP A 105 15.50 -28.08 -13.93
C ASP A 105 14.43 -27.01 -13.71
N PRO A 106 13.86 -26.40 -14.78
CA PRO A 106 12.79 -25.38 -14.67
C PRO A 106 11.57 -25.81 -13.85
N SER A 107 11.25 -27.11 -13.82
CA SER A 107 10.16 -27.65 -13.01
C SER A 107 10.33 -27.43 -11.51
N ILE A 108 11.58 -27.28 -11.04
CA ILE A 108 11.89 -26.95 -9.63
C ILE A 108 11.45 -25.53 -9.31
N GLU A 109 11.70 -24.58 -10.20
CA GLU A 109 11.24 -23.20 -10.02
C GLU A 109 9.72 -23.13 -9.95
N GLU A 110 9.03 -23.79 -10.89
CA GLU A 110 7.56 -23.86 -10.92
C GLU A 110 7.01 -24.46 -9.61
N TYR A 111 7.60 -25.57 -9.17
CA TYR A 111 7.20 -26.26 -7.92
C TYR A 111 7.40 -25.36 -6.70
N VAL A 112 8.58 -24.74 -6.56
CA VAL A 112 8.90 -23.87 -5.43
C VAL A 112 8.00 -22.65 -5.41
N CYS A 113 7.87 -21.94 -6.53
CA CYS A 113 7.00 -20.77 -6.64
C CYS A 113 5.55 -21.12 -6.31
N LYS A 114 5.02 -22.23 -6.82
CA LYS A 114 3.68 -22.71 -6.49
C LYS A 114 3.50 -22.98 -4.99
N LYS A 115 4.47 -23.63 -4.34
CA LYS A 115 4.46 -23.90 -2.90
C LYS A 115 4.49 -22.63 -2.06
N LEU A 116 5.19 -21.59 -2.50
CA LEU A 116 5.30 -20.30 -1.84
C LEU A 116 4.17 -19.33 -2.22
N GLY A 117 3.29 -19.74 -3.12
CA GLY A 117 2.21 -18.89 -3.64
C GLY A 117 2.73 -17.72 -4.44
N LEU A 118 3.88 -17.86 -5.09
CA LEU A 118 4.47 -16.93 -6.03
C LEU A 118 4.24 -17.39 -7.47
N LYS A 119 4.52 -16.51 -8.42
CA LYS A 119 4.63 -16.84 -9.84
C LYS A 119 6.11 -16.98 -10.19
N PRO A 120 6.51 -17.92 -11.05
CA PRO A 120 7.86 -17.93 -11.58
C PRO A 120 8.08 -16.71 -12.47
N ALA A 121 9.26 -16.10 -12.39
CA ALA A 121 9.63 -15.00 -13.28
C ALA A 121 9.75 -15.54 -14.72
N PRO A 122 9.01 -14.99 -15.72
CA PRO A 122 9.05 -15.50 -17.08
C PRO A 122 10.44 -15.52 -17.69
N VAL A 123 11.25 -14.52 -17.35
CA VAL A 123 12.68 -14.40 -17.68
C VAL A 123 13.34 -13.69 -16.51
N SER A 124 14.48 -14.19 -16.09
CA SER A 124 15.33 -13.58 -15.06
C SER A 124 16.79 -13.53 -15.52
N THR A 125 17.61 -12.87 -14.76
CA THR A 125 19.08 -12.96 -14.84
C THR A 125 19.57 -13.63 -13.56
N GLN A 126 20.61 -13.11 -12.93
CA GLN A 126 20.94 -13.49 -11.56
C GLN A 126 19.87 -13.01 -10.56
N ILE A 127 19.08 -12.01 -10.92
CA ILE A 127 18.10 -11.34 -10.07
C ILE A 127 16.72 -11.27 -10.75
N VAL A 128 15.67 -11.12 -9.94
CA VAL A 128 14.36 -10.64 -10.40
C VAL A 128 14.47 -9.14 -10.72
N GLN A 129 13.95 -8.69 -11.85
CA GLN A 129 14.07 -7.31 -12.32
C GLN A 129 13.49 -6.31 -11.31
N ARG A 130 14.22 -5.22 -11.09
CA ARG A 130 13.98 -4.24 -10.01
C ARG A 130 12.85 -3.23 -10.29
N ASP A 131 12.37 -3.13 -11.53
CA ASP A 131 11.18 -2.38 -11.90
C ASP A 131 9.95 -2.79 -11.06
N ARG A 132 9.78 -4.09 -10.78
CA ARG A 132 8.71 -4.63 -9.91
C ARG A 132 8.78 -4.07 -8.49
N HIS A 133 10.00 -3.98 -7.95
CA HIS A 133 10.24 -3.41 -6.61
C HIS A 133 10.03 -1.89 -6.62
N ALA A 134 10.47 -1.21 -7.69
CA ALA A 134 10.26 0.23 -7.87
C ALA A 134 8.76 0.55 -7.92
N GLU A 135 7.96 -0.18 -8.71
CA GLU A 135 6.50 -0.03 -8.74
C GLU A 135 5.87 -0.22 -7.35
N PHE A 136 6.32 -1.23 -6.60
CA PHE A 136 5.81 -1.49 -5.26
C PHE A 136 6.11 -0.34 -4.29
N PHE A 137 7.36 0.10 -4.19
CA PHE A 137 7.75 1.15 -3.26
C PHE A 137 7.23 2.52 -3.64
N THR A 138 7.13 2.86 -4.92
CA THR A 138 6.48 4.10 -5.36
C THR A 138 4.98 4.09 -5.09
N THR A 139 4.33 2.93 -5.19
CA THR A 139 2.93 2.77 -4.77
C THR A 139 2.76 3.01 -3.28
N LEU A 140 3.65 2.49 -2.44
CA LEU A 140 3.64 2.78 -1.00
C LEU A 140 3.83 4.28 -0.71
N ALA A 141 4.72 4.94 -1.46
CA ALA A 141 4.92 6.39 -1.32
C ALA A 141 3.65 7.19 -1.65
N ILE A 142 2.90 6.79 -2.70
CA ILE A 142 1.61 7.42 -3.03
C ILE A 142 0.60 7.22 -1.89
N VAL A 143 0.51 6.01 -1.34
CA VAL A 143 -0.38 5.72 -0.20
C VAL A 143 0.00 6.55 1.01
N ALA A 144 1.29 6.61 1.35
CA ALA A 144 1.80 7.41 2.47
C ALA A 144 1.51 8.90 2.29
N GLY A 145 1.70 9.45 1.08
CA GLY A 145 1.36 10.83 0.77
C GLY A 145 -0.13 11.16 0.92
N SER A 146 -1.01 10.20 0.60
CA SER A 146 -2.45 10.37 0.85
C SER A 146 -2.76 10.42 2.35
N ILE A 147 -2.17 9.54 3.14
CA ILE A 147 -2.37 9.52 4.61
C ILE A 147 -1.81 10.79 5.25
N ASP A 148 -0.62 11.24 4.84
CA ASP A 148 -0.03 12.49 5.32
C ASP A 148 -0.94 13.69 5.03
N LYS A 149 -1.49 13.77 3.81
CA LYS A 149 -2.46 14.81 3.44
C LYS A 149 -3.70 14.79 4.34
N PHE A 150 -4.28 13.61 4.61
CA PHE A 150 -5.47 13.49 5.46
C PHE A 150 -5.16 13.90 6.91
N ALA A 151 -4.04 13.43 7.45
CA ALA A 151 -3.60 13.81 8.80
C ALA A 151 -3.32 15.33 8.91
N THR A 152 -2.69 15.91 7.89
CA THR A 152 -2.44 17.35 7.82
C THR A 152 -3.72 18.15 7.79
N GLU A 153 -4.73 17.72 7.02
CA GLU A 153 -6.05 18.38 6.99
C GLU A 153 -6.75 18.31 8.35
N ILE A 154 -6.77 17.15 9.02
CA ILE A 154 -7.33 17.02 10.37
C ILE A 154 -6.64 17.98 11.33
N ARG A 155 -5.30 18.05 11.28
CA ARG A 155 -4.53 18.98 12.12
C ARG A 155 -4.89 20.44 11.85
N HIS A 156 -5.15 20.81 10.59
CA HIS A 156 -5.61 22.16 10.27
C HIS A 156 -7.02 22.44 10.76
N LEU A 157 -7.91 21.48 10.74
CA LEU A 157 -9.29 21.62 11.23
C LEU A 157 -9.38 21.73 12.77
N GLN A 158 -8.37 21.21 13.50
CA GLN A 158 -8.29 21.30 14.96
C GLN A 158 -7.71 22.62 15.49
N ARG A 159 -7.16 23.47 14.61
CA ARG A 159 -6.53 24.72 15.05
C ARG A 159 -7.52 25.60 15.80
N THR A 160 -7.04 26.33 16.81
CA THR A 160 -7.85 27.22 17.65
C THR A 160 -8.69 28.22 16.86
N GLU A 161 -8.18 28.66 15.70
CA GLU A 161 -8.87 29.61 14.82
C GLU A 161 -9.91 28.93 13.92
N VAL A 162 -9.94 27.60 13.87
CA VAL A 162 -10.82 26.82 12.98
C VAL A 162 -11.85 26.03 13.74
N LEU A 163 -11.45 25.13 14.64
CA LEU A 163 -12.29 24.32 15.52
C LEU A 163 -13.42 23.56 14.80
N GLU A 164 -13.12 23.03 13.62
CA GLU A 164 -14.06 22.23 12.81
C GLU A 164 -13.92 20.71 13.04
N ALA A 165 -12.83 20.29 13.69
CA ALA A 165 -12.61 18.92 14.12
C ALA A 165 -11.90 18.92 15.49
N GLU A 166 -12.06 17.83 16.22
CA GLU A 166 -11.40 17.59 17.51
C GLU A 166 -11.07 16.10 17.63
N GLU A 167 -9.87 15.79 18.12
CA GLU A 167 -9.52 14.42 18.48
C GLU A 167 -10.27 13.99 19.74
N PHE A 168 -10.68 12.73 19.75
CA PHE A 168 -11.25 12.16 20.97
C PHE A 168 -10.16 11.96 22.02
N PHE A 169 -10.32 12.63 23.18
CA PHE A 169 -9.48 12.41 24.34
C PHE A 169 -10.20 11.55 25.37
N SER A 170 -9.64 10.39 25.68
CA SER A 170 -10.15 9.54 26.74
C SER A 170 -9.87 10.15 28.11
N ARG A 171 -10.75 9.87 29.10
CA ARG A 171 -10.56 10.34 30.46
C ARG A 171 -9.25 9.81 31.06
N GLY A 172 -8.36 10.71 31.48
CA GLY A 172 -7.04 10.36 32.01
C GLY A 172 -5.91 10.26 30.98
N GLN A 173 -6.18 10.51 29.71
CA GLN A 173 -5.15 10.65 28.70
C GLN A 173 -4.26 11.86 29.02
N LYS A 174 -2.95 11.67 28.97
CA LYS A 174 -1.96 12.74 29.19
C LYS A 174 -1.30 13.08 27.86
N GLY A 175 -1.43 14.31 27.46
CA GLY A 175 -0.71 14.94 26.36
C GLY A 175 -1.05 14.46 24.97
#